data_91ece340bed419c19cdd64505149ff05
#
_entry.id   91ece340bed419c19cdd64505149ff05
#
_cell.length_a   1.000
_cell.length_b   1.000
_cell.length_c   1.000
_cell.angle_alpha   90.00
_cell.angle_beta   90.00
_cell.angle_gamma   90.00
#
_symmetry.space_group_name_H-M   'P 1'
#
loop_
_entity.id
_entity.type
_entity.pdbx_description
1 polymer ?
#
loop_
_entity_poly.entity_id
_entity_poly.type
_entity_poly.pdbx_seq_one_letter_code
_entity_poly.pdbx_strand_id
1 'polypeptide(L)' 'MQKITFELREGDDFIPLISLLKAVGIVESGSMAQEVVTAGLVRRNGEVELRKRAKIISGDIIEFEDYRIEIE' A
#
# COMPACT_ATOMS: atom_id res chain seq x y z
N MET A 1 -7.96 -4.30 13.80
CA MET A 1 -7.37 -3.91 12.51
C MET A 1 -8.21 -4.47 11.37
N GLN A 2 -8.54 -3.64 10.41
CA GLN A 2 -9.34 -4.08 9.26
C GLN A 2 -8.43 -4.70 8.21
N LYS A 3 -8.76 -5.91 7.81
CA LYS A 3 -8.00 -6.65 6.81
C LYS A 3 -8.59 -6.40 5.42
N ILE A 4 -7.73 -6.02 4.48
CA ILE A 4 -8.08 -5.85 3.07
C ILE A 4 -7.19 -6.79 2.28
N THR A 5 -7.79 -7.53 1.35
CA THR A 5 -7.04 -8.36 0.42
C THR A 5 -7.02 -7.68 -0.93
N PHE A 6 -5.84 -7.51 -1.51
CA PHE A 6 -5.68 -6.94 -2.83
C PHE A 6 -4.99 -7.95 -3.74
N GLU A 7 -5.62 -8.24 -4.87
CA GLU A 7 -5.09 -9.18 -5.84
C GLU A 7 -4.47 -8.41 -7.00
N LEU A 8 -3.20 -8.72 -7.31
CA LEU A 8 -2.54 -8.15 -8.48
C LEU A 8 -3.23 -8.65 -9.75
N ARG A 9 -3.32 -7.78 -10.76
CA ARG A 9 -3.89 -8.14 -12.04
C ARG A 9 -3.00 -9.17 -12.72
N GLU A 10 -3.62 -10.04 -13.52
CA GLU A 10 -2.91 -10.98 -14.35
C GLU A 10 -1.94 -10.22 -15.28
N GLY A 11 -0.68 -10.62 -15.26
CA GLY A 11 0.37 -9.95 -16.03
C GLY A 11 1.11 -8.85 -15.28
N ASP A 12 0.61 -8.42 -14.12
CA ASP A 12 1.29 -7.41 -13.30
C ASP A 12 2.19 -8.10 -12.28
N ASP A 13 3.46 -7.68 -12.22
CA ASP A 13 4.41 -8.21 -11.24
C ASP A 13 4.37 -7.42 -9.93
N PHE A 14 3.88 -6.20 -9.96
CA PHE A 14 3.84 -5.32 -8.80
C PHE A 14 2.80 -4.21 -8.99
N ILE A 15 2.54 -3.50 -7.89
CA ILE A 15 1.78 -2.26 -7.92
C ILE A 15 2.56 -1.20 -7.13
N PRO A 16 2.70 0.03 -7.65
CA PRO A 16 3.32 1.10 -6.87
C PRO A 16 2.55 1.37 -5.59
N LEU A 17 3.26 1.64 -4.49
CA LEU A 17 2.63 1.81 -3.17
C LEU A 17 1.51 2.85 -3.16
N ILE A 18 1.74 4.04 -3.76
CA ILE A 18 0.70 5.08 -3.78
C ILE A 18 -0.52 4.63 -4.59
N SER A 19 -0.32 3.86 -5.65
CA SER A 19 -1.42 3.33 -6.44
C SER A 19 -2.24 2.30 -5.66
N LEU A 20 -1.57 1.47 -4.87
CA LEU A 20 -2.22 0.49 -4.00
C LEU A 20 -3.11 1.18 -2.98
N LEU A 21 -2.59 2.19 -2.26
CA LEU A 21 -3.35 2.90 -1.23
C LEU A 21 -4.61 3.54 -1.81
N LYS A 22 -4.50 4.08 -3.02
CA LYS A 22 -5.64 4.67 -3.71
C LYS A 22 -6.62 3.60 -4.20
N ALA A 23 -6.10 2.50 -4.75
CA ALA A 23 -6.92 1.42 -5.31
C ALA A 23 -7.82 0.77 -4.25
N VAL A 24 -7.32 0.61 -3.02
CA VAL A 24 -8.12 0.01 -1.94
C VAL A 24 -9.01 1.03 -1.22
N GLY A 25 -8.91 2.30 -1.57
CA GLY A 25 -9.82 3.34 -1.08
C GLY A 25 -9.55 3.87 0.33
N ILE A 26 -8.38 3.59 0.90
CA ILE A 26 -8.04 4.09 2.24
C ILE A 26 -7.46 5.50 2.22
N VAL A 27 -7.18 6.03 1.03
CA VAL A 27 -6.85 7.44 0.81
C VAL A 27 -7.70 7.94 -0.35
N GLU A 28 -8.01 9.24 -0.36
CA GLU A 28 -8.92 9.81 -1.35
C GLU A 28 -8.24 10.19 -2.66
N SER A 29 -6.95 10.47 -2.62
CA SER A 29 -6.23 10.98 -3.78
C SER A 29 -4.77 10.53 -3.79
N GLY A 30 -4.12 10.69 -4.94
CA GLY A 30 -2.69 10.44 -5.07
C GLY A 30 -1.87 11.36 -4.18
N SER A 31 -2.29 12.63 -4.03
CA SER A 31 -1.61 13.57 -3.12
C SER A 31 -1.63 13.08 -1.69
N MET A 32 -2.79 12.63 -1.22
CA MET A 32 -2.91 12.09 0.13
C MET A 32 -2.07 10.84 0.31
N ALA A 33 -2.04 9.96 -0.70
CA ALA A 33 -1.20 8.77 -0.67
C ALA A 33 0.29 9.15 -0.52
N GLN A 34 0.75 10.14 -1.29
CA GLN A 34 2.12 10.61 -1.18
C GLN A 34 2.43 11.18 0.21
N GLU A 35 1.52 11.96 0.75
CA GLU A 35 1.71 12.57 2.08
C GLU A 35 1.86 11.51 3.17
N VAL A 36 1.00 10.50 3.20
CA VAL A 36 1.07 9.49 4.26
C VAL A 36 2.32 8.62 4.15
N VAL A 37 2.77 8.35 2.94
CA VAL A 37 4.00 7.58 2.73
C VAL A 37 5.22 8.39 3.19
N THR A 38 5.33 9.64 2.74
CA THR A 38 6.49 10.49 3.09
C THR A 38 6.51 10.89 4.56
N ALA A 39 5.35 10.90 5.22
CA ALA A 39 5.26 11.14 6.65
C ALA A 39 5.66 9.93 7.51
N GLY A 40 5.96 8.79 6.88
CA GLY A 40 6.37 7.59 7.60
C GLY A 40 5.22 6.84 8.27
N LEU A 41 3.99 7.02 7.77
CA LEU A 41 2.81 6.41 8.37
C LEU A 41 2.46 5.05 7.78
N VAL A 42 3.15 4.62 6.72
CA VAL A 42 2.89 3.37 6.03
C VAL A 42 4.00 2.38 6.34
N ARG A 43 3.63 1.15 6.67
CA ARG A 43 4.58 0.07 6.91
C ARG A 43 4.43 -1.01 5.84
N ARG A 44 5.56 -1.57 5.43
CA ARG A 44 5.63 -2.70 4.53
C ARG A 44 6.33 -3.84 5.26
N ASN A 45 5.63 -4.94 5.46
CA ASN A 45 6.17 -6.10 6.17
C ASN A 45 6.76 -5.74 7.53
N GLY A 46 6.08 -4.84 8.26
CA GLY A 46 6.47 -4.42 9.60
C GLY A 46 7.46 -3.26 9.67
N GLU A 47 7.97 -2.79 8.54
CA GLU A 47 8.95 -1.69 8.50
C GLU A 47 8.37 -0.48 7.79
N VAL A 48 8.75 0.72 8.25
CA VAL A 48 8.31 1.97 7.61
C VAL A 48 8.82 2.01 6.17
N GLU A 49 7.90 2.28 5.24
CA GLU A 49 8.24 2.44 3.83
C GLU A 49 8.07 3.90 3.44
N LEU A 50 9.18 4.55 3.05
CA LEU A 50 9.18 5.97 2.70
C LEU A 50 9.16 6.22 1.19
N ARG A 51 9.32 5.18 0.38
CA ARG A 51 9.35 5.32 -1.08
C ARG A 51 7.92 5.29 -1.62
N LYS A 52 7.51 6.41 -2.18
CA LYS A 52 6.15 6.57 -2.73
C LYS A 52 5.82 5.54 -3.80
N ARG A 53 6.80 5.18 -4.61
CA ARG A 53 6.65 4.25 -5.73
C ARG A 53 7.29 2.90 -5.47
N ALA A 54 7.40 2.52 -4.21
CA ALA A 54 7.88 1.20 -3.87
C ALA A 54 7.07 0.13 -4.61
N LYS A 55 7.76 -0.84 -5.18
CA LYS A 55 7.11 -1.93 -5.92
C LYS A 55 6.56 -2.96 -4.96
N ILE A 56 5.26 -2.93 -4.76
CA ILE A 56 4.57 -3.85 -3.85
C ILE A 56 4.21 -5.09 -4.63
N ILE A 57 4.63 -6.24 -4.12
CA ILE A 57 4.49 -7.52 -4.80
C ILE A 57 3.60 -8.48 -4.01
N SER A 58 3.24 -9.58 -4.67
CA SER A 58 2.48 -10.66 -4.03
C SER A 58 3.23 -11.17 -2.79
N GLY A 59 2.50 -11.34 -1.70
CA GLY A 59 3.07 -11.73 -0.41
C GLY A 59 3.40 -10.57 0.52
N ASP A 60 3.43 -9.34 -0.01
CA ASP A 60 3.67 -8.17 0.84
C ASP A 60 2.45 -7.87 1.71
N ILE A 61 2.73 -7.29 2.87
CA ILE A 61 1.70 -6.82 3.80
C ILE A 61 1.95 -5.34 4.05
N ILE A 62 0.95 -4.52 3.74
CA ILE A 62 1.00 -3.08 3.92
C ILE A 62 0.07 -2.70 5.06
N GLU A 63 0.55 -1.87 5.97
CA GLU A 63 -0.25 -1.38 7.09
C GLU A 63 -0.25 0.14 7.11
N PHE A 64 -1.44 0.70 7.31
CA PHE A 64 -1.63 2.14 7.44
C PHE A 64 -2.84 2.37 8.35
N GLU A 65 -2.66 3.11 9.43
CA GLU A 65 -3.68 3.34 10.45
C GLU A 65 -4.25 2.01 10.96
N ASP A 66 -5.55 1.81 10.83
CA ASP A 66 -6.23 0.60 11.29
C ASP A 66 -6.44 -0.42 10.16
N TYR A 67 -5.73 -0.26 9.06
CA TYR A 67 -5.86 -1.12 7.89
C TYR A 67 -4.64 -2.00 7.70
N ARG A 68 -4.88 -3.23 7.29
CA ARG A 68 -3.84 -4.17 6.89
C ARG A 68 -4.20 -4.71 5.52
N ILE A 69 -3.35 -4.45 4.53
CA ILE A 69 -3.57 -4.88 3.15
C ILE A 69 -2.66 -6.06 2.87
N GLU A 70 -3.24 -7.19 2.54
CA GLU A 70 -2.48 -8.38 2.14
C GLU A 70 -2.53 -8.51 0.62
N ILE A 71 -1.36 -8.60 0.00
CA ILE A 71 -1.22 -8.64 -1.46
C ILE A 71 -1.13 -10.09 -1.92
N GLU A 72 -2.02 -10.46 -2.82
CA GLU A 72 -2.08 -11.81 -3.38
C GLU A 72 -1.64 -11.85 -4.84
#